data_22c60c79aa095edf83e4e07f91ee7e0d
#
_entry.id   22c60c79aa095edf83e4e07f91ee7e0d
#
_cell.length_a   1.000
_cell.length_b   1.000
_cell.length_c   1.000
_cell.angle_alpha   90.00
_cell.angle_beta   90.00
_cell.angle_gamma   90.00
#
_symmetry.space_group_name_H-M   'P 1'
#
loop_
_entity.id
_entity.type
_entity.pdbx_description
1 polymer ?
#
loop_
_entity_poly.entity_id
_entity_poly.type
_entity_poly.pdbx_seq_one_letter_code
_entity_poly.pdbx_strand_id
1 'polypeptide(L)'
;LGQRPKVFYFTNIGDDMTEIIFATKNKGKIAEINEIMKDTKYKVICMEDAGITIDVIEDGLTYEENAMKKAVEIMQASGKPVLSDDSGIEIDFLDKKPGIYSSTFLGGNAVYKERNQKILEMLKDAKGQQRTARYVSVIALASPNGDKITTRATLEGHISHEIKGTNGFAYDSIFYLKEFNKTVAELSIEEKNKISHRSKALYQMKDLIKN
;
A
#
# COMPACT_ATOMS: atom_id res chain seq x y z
N LEU A 1 20.69 -0.46 -24.08
CA LEU A 1 19.64 0.32 -24.72
C LEU A 1 18.46 0.30 -23.75
N GLY A 2 18.37 1.36 -22.87
CA GLY A 2 17.32 1.50 -21.89
C GLY A 2 15.99 1.79 -22.57
N GLN A 3 14.99 0.95 -22.36
CA GLN A 3 13.62 1.25 -22.74
C GLN A 3 13.18 2.47 -21.92
N ARG A 4 12.79 3.55 -22.63
CA ARG A 4 12.14 4.69 -21.97
C ARG A 4 10.83 4.17 -21.34
N PRO A 5 10.47 4.58 -20.12
CA PRO A 5 9.19 4.22 -19.54
C PRO A 5 8.08 4.68 -20.49
N LYS A 6 7.14 3.78 -20.80
CA LYS A 6 5.94 4.12 -21.56
C LYS A 6 5.12 5.08 -20.71
N VAL A 7 4.98 6.32 -21.18
CA VAL A 7 4.02 7.27 -20.60
C VAL A 7 2.66 6.89 -21.14
N PHE A 8 1.73 6.62 -20.25
CA PHE A 8 0.37 6.21 -20.60
C PHE A 8 -0.51 7.45 -20.71
N TYR A 9 -1.11 7.64 -21.88
CA TYR A 9 -2.05 8.73 -22.13
C TYR A 9 -3.47 8.19 -22.04
N PHE A 10 -4.23 8.62 -21.03
CA PHE A 10 -5.66 8.43 -21.05
C PHE A 10 -6.24 9.38 -22.12
N THR A 11 -6.93 8.86 -23.14
CA THR A 11 -7.56 9.67 -24.16
C THR A 11 -8.52 10.66 -23.52
N ASN A 12 -8.19 11.94 -23.59
CA ASN A 12 -9.01 13.03 -23.07
C ASN A 12 -10.30 13.18 -23.86
N ILE A 13 -11.39 13.20 -23.14
CA ILE A 13 -12.65 13.78 -23.61
C ILE A 13 -12.86 15.06 -22.79
N GLY A 14 -12.30 16.18 -23.25
CA GLY A 14 -12.54 17.51 -22.68
C GLY A 14 -11.67 17.89 -21.46
N ASP A 15 -11.79 19.15 -21.01
CA ASP A 15 -11.12 19.74 -19.85
C ASP A 15 -11.63 19.22 -18.48
N ASP A 16 -12.47 18.17 -18.48
CA ASP A 16 -13.06 17.62 -17.27
C ASP A 16 -12.09 16.69 -16.53
N MET A 17 -12.07 16.81 -15.20
CA MET A 17 -11.29 15.95 -14.31
C MET A 17 -11.69 14.48 -14.50
N THR A 18 -10.71 13.62 -14.78
CA THR A 18 -10.95 12.17 -14.94
C THR A 18 -11.11 11.55 -13.54
N GLU A 19 -12.25 10.89 -13.30
CA GLU A 19 -12.44 10.15 -12.05
C GLU A 19 -11.67 8.83 -12.09
N ILE A 20 -10.92 8.56 -11.01
CA ILE A 20 -10.26 7.28 -10.74
C ILE A 20 -10.79 6.73 -9.42
N ILE A 21 -11.26 5.49 -9.44
CA ILE A 21 -11.68 4.81 -8.21
C ILE A 21 -10.44 4.28 -7.49
N PHE A 22 -10.31 4.56 -6.20
CA PHE A 22 -9.33 3.90 -5.36
C PHE A 22 -9.97 2.73 -4.60
N ALA A 23 -9.53 1.52 -4.91
CA ALA A 23 -10.09 0.26 -4.45
C ALA A 23 -9.78 -0.01 -2.97
N THR A 24 -10.33 0.81 -2.08
CA THR A 24 -10.14 0.67 -0.63
C THR A 24 -11.36 1.16 0.14
N LYS A 25 -11.59 0.56 1.29
CA LYS A 25 -12.54 1.01 2.32
C LYS A 25 -11.83 1.76 3.46
N ASN A 26 -10.48 1.86 3.42
CA ASN A 26 -9.68 2.50 4.45
C ASN A 26 -9.60 4.01 4.23
N LYS A 27 -10.26 4.79 5.09
CA LYS A 27 -10.31 6.26 5.01
C LYS A 27 -8.93 6.93 5.10
N GLY A 28 -7.99 6.34 5.84
CA GLY A 28 -6.61 6.85 5.93
C GLY A 28 -5.88 6.74 4.59
N LYS A 29 -6.05 5.64 3.87
CA LYS A 29 -5.50 5.46 2.51
C LYS A 29 -6.11 6.45 1.52
N ILE A 30 -7.42 6.72 1.64
CA ILE A 30 -8.12 7.71 0.78
C ILE A 30 -7.55 9.11 1.00
N ALA A 31 -7.36 9.54 2.24
CA ALA A 31 -6.79 10.86 2.54
C ALA A 31 -5.37 11.02 1.99
N GLU A 32 -4.54 9.97 2.14
CA GLU A 32 -3.16 9.94 1.64
C GLU A 32 -3.11 10.09 0.11
N ILE A 33 -3.90 9.31 -0.63
CA ILE A 33 -3.89 9.38 -2.09
C ILE A 33 -4.46 10.71 -2.61
N ASN A 34 -5.50 11.26 -1.99
CA ASN A 34 -6.05 12.55 -2.38
C ASN A 34 -5.02 13.67 -2.22
N GLU A 35 -4.23 13.66 -1.14
CA GLU A 35 -3.16 14.63 -0.97
C GLU A 35 -2.07 14.49 -2.04
N ILE A 36 -1.68 13.26 -2.38
CA ILE A 36 -0.67 13.00 -3.42
C ILE A 36 -1.18 13.39 -4.82
N MET A 37 -2.45 13.16 -5.11
CA MET A 37 -3.04 13.37 -6.45
C MET A 37 -3.63 14.76 -6.66
N LYS A 38 -3.64 15.64 -5.64
CA LYS A 38 -4.32 16.95 -5.68
C LYS A 38 -3.90 17.86 -6.85
N ASP A 39 -2.66 17.76 -7.31
CA ASP A 39 -2.11 18.59 -8.40
C ASP A 39 -2.17 17.86 -9.76
N THR A 40 -3.05 16.88 -9.91
CA THR A 40 -3.27 16.15 -11.15
C THR A 40 -4.67 16.45 -11.71
N LYS A 41 -4.90 16.06 -12.96
CA LYS A 41 -6.24 16.10 -13.58
C LYS A 41 -7.17 15.00 -13.07
N TYR A 42 -6.72 14.17 -12.15
CA TYR A 42 -7.46 13.03 -11.65
C TYR A 42 -8.16 13.36 -10.34
N LYS A 43 -9.47 13.11 -10.30
CA LYS A 43 -10.28 13.12 -9.09
C LYS A 43 -10.37 11.70 -8.53
N VAL A 44 -9.72 11.47 -7.41
CA VAL A 44 -9.79 10.15 -6.75
C VAL A 44 -11.06 10.05 -5.92
N ILE A 45 -11.85 9.01 -6.17
CA ILE A 45 -13.06 8.67 -5.41
C ILE A 45 -12.89 7.30 -4.76
N CYS A 46 -13.53 7.07 -3.61
CA CYS A 46 -13.51 5.75 -2.97
C CYS A 46 -14.53 4.80 -3.62
N MET A 47 -14.43 3.51 -3.31
CA MET A 47 -15.40 2.52 -3.79
C MET A 47 -16.83 2.84 -3.37
N GLU A 48 -17.01 3.31 -2.12
CA GLU A 48 -18.31 3.64 -1.55
C GLU A 48 -18.97 4.79 -2.33
N ASP A 49 -18.21 5.87 -2.60
CA ASP A 49 -18.68 7.02 -3.39
C ASP A 49 -18.99 6.65 -4.85
N ALA A 50 -18.30 5.62 -5.37
CA ALA A 50 -18.55 5.06 -6.69
C ALA A 50 -19.71 4.06 -6.73
N GLY A 51 -20.36 3.76 -5.60
CA GLY A 51 -21.42 2.76 -5.48
C GLY A 51 -20.96 1.31 -5.64
N ILE A 52 -19.67 1.03 -5.43
CA ILE A 52 -19.07 -0.29 -5.60
C ILE A 52 -19.09 -1.03 -4.26
N THR A 53 -19.78 -2.17 -4.23
CA THR A 53 -19.93 -3.00 -3.02
C THR A 53 -19.23 -4.35 -3.09
N ILE A 54 -18.62 -4.68 -4.24
CA ILE A 54 -17.94 -5.97 -4.43
C ILE A 54 -16.74 -6.11 -3.49
N ASP A 55 -16.53 -7.33 -2.99
CA ASP A 55 -15.31 -7.73 -2.27
C ASP A 55 -14.49 -8.63 -3.20
N VAL A 56 -13.26 -8.23 -3.45
CA VAL A 56 -12.31 -8.99 -4.27
C VAL A 56 -11.51 -9.93 -3.36
N ILE A 57 -11.48 -11.21 -3.71
CA ILE A 57 -10.64 -12.20 -3.01
C ILE A 57 -9.20 -12.04 -3.48
N GLU A 58 -8.32 -11.67 -2.56
CA GLU A 58 -6.88 -11.54 -2.79
C GLU A 58 -6.21 -12.91 -2.57
N ASP A 59 -6.21 -13.75 -3.61
CA ASP A 59 -5.68 -15.13 -3.63
C ASP A 59 -4.43 -15.28 -4.50
N GLY A 60 -3.83 -14.18 -4.92
CA GLY A 60 -2.57 -14.14 -5.64
C GLY A 60 -1.38 -14.55 -4.78
N LEU A 61 -0.28 -14.90 -5.44
CA LEU A 61 0.97 -15.31 -4.79
C LEU A 61 1.94 -14.15 -4.58
N THR A 62 1.64 -12.98 -5.14
CA THR A 62 2.44 -11.76 -5.04
C THR A 62 1.57 -10.55 -4.75
N TYR A 63 2.17 -9.48 -4.22
CA TYR A 63 1.49 -8.20 -4.04
C TYR A 63 0.99 -7.64 -5.37
N GLU A 64 1.78 -7.81 -6.44
CA GLU A 64 1.43 -7.38 -7.79
C GLU A 64 0.18 -8.07 -8.32
N GLU A 65 0.08 -9.40 -8.12
CA GLU A 65 -1.08 -10.19 -8.53
C GLU A 65 -2.34 -9.75 -7.76
N ASN A 66 -2.26 -9.60 -6.44
CA ASN A 66 -3.37 -9.17 -5.60
C ASN A 66 -3.84 -7.76 -5.96
N ALA A 67 -2.90 -6.80 -6.04
CA ALA A 67 -3.23 -5.44 -6.40
C ALA A 67 -3.84 -5.38 -7.81
N MET A 68 -3.27 -6.05 -8.81
CA MET A 68 -3.77 -6.04 -10.17
C MET A 68 -5.13 -6.73 -10.28
N LYS A 69 -5.32 -7.88 -9.63
CA LYS A 69 -6.62 -8.57 -9.59
C LYS A 69 -7.71 -7.65 -9.06
N LYS A 70 -7.45 -7.00 -7.93
CA LYS A 70 -8.38 -6.05 -7.32
C LYS A 70 -8.71 -4.88 -8.25
N ALA A 71 -7.69 -4.28 -8.88
CA ALA A 71 -7.89 -3.19 -9.83
C ALA A 71 -8.76 -3.62 -11.03
N VAL A 72 -8.47 -4.79 -11.61
CA VAL A 72 -9.18 -5.30 -12.80
C VAL A 72 -10.64 -5.66 -12.50
N GLU A 73 -10.91 -6.38 -11.40
CA GLU A 73 -12.27 -6.79 -11.07
C GLU A 73 -13.17 -5.57 -10.79
N ILE A 74 -12.65 -4.58 -10.06
CA ILE A 74 -13.40 -3.34 -9.78
C ILE A 74 -13.55 -2.49 -11.05
N MET A 75 -12.52 -2.41 -11.90
CA MET A 75 -12.59 -1.73 -13.19
C MET A 75 -13.67 -2.35 -14.09
N GLN A 76 -13.74 -3.68 -14.15
CA GLN A 76 -14.78 -4.38 -14.92
C GLN A 76 -16.19 -4.10 -14.40
N ALA A 77 -16.36 -4.03 -13.08
CA ALA A 77 -17.64 -3.74 -12.45
C ALA A 77 -18.08 -2.28 -12.61
N SER A 78 -17.13 -1.33 -12.61
CA SER A 78 -17.41 0.11 -12.63
C SER A 78 -17.38 0.74 -14.02
N GLY A 79 -16.66 0.13 -14.97
CA GLY A 79 -16.36 0.74 -16.27
C GLY A 79 -15.42 1.96 -16.19
N LYS A 80 -14.78 2.22 -15.03
CA LYS A 80 -13.90 3.36 -14.78
C LYS A 80 -12.47 2.92 -14.52
N PRO A 81 -11.45 3.79 -14.69
CA PRO A 81 -10.10 3.53 -14.24
C PRO A 81 -10.07 3.28 -12.72
N VAL A 82 -9.27 2.29 -12.31
CA VAL A 82 -9.17 1.89 -10.89
C VAL A 82 -7.71 1.82 -10.46
N LEU A 83 -7.40 2.50 -9.38
CA LEU A 83 -6.20 2.28 -8.59
C LEU A 83 -6.51 1.32 -7.44
N SER A 84 -5.61 0.41 -7.17
CA SER A 84 -5.66 -0.45 -5.99
C SER A 84 -4.32 -0.49 -5.30
N ASP A 85 -4.29 -0.90 -4.03
CA ASP A 85 -3.05 -1.20 -3.33
C ASP A 85 -3.11 -2.60 -2.72
N ASP A 86 -1.96 -3.27 -2.71
CA ASP A 86 -1.69 -4.38 -1.80
C ASP A 86 -0.39 -4.09 -1.05
N SER A 87 -0.36 -4.41 0.25
CA SER A 87 0.77 -4.06 1.10
C SER A 87 0.90 -4.99 2.29
N GLY A 88 2.16 -5.18 2.73
CA GLY A 88 2.44 -6.02 3.88
C GLY A 88 3.78 -5.71 4.51
N ILE A 89 4.10 -6.48 5.55
CA ILE A 89 5.38 -6.48 6.22
C ILE A 89 6.13 -7.77 5.93
N GLU A 90 7.37 -7.65 5.51
CA GLU A 90 8.31 -8.76 5.34
C GLU A 90 9.37 -8.71 6.41
N ILE A 91 9.56 -9.81 7.15
CA ILE A 91 10.51 -9.91 8.26
C ILE A 91 11.55 -10.96 7.90
N ASP A 92 12.83 -10.58 7.86
CA ASP A 92 13.89 -11.44 7.34
C ASP A 92 14.06 -12.72 8.16
N PHE A 93 13.99 -12.64 9.49
CA PHE A 93 14.09 -13.79 10.41
C PHE A 93 12.92 -14.79 10.24
N LEU A 94 11.82 -14.36 9.68
CA LEU A 94 10.62 -15.17 9.46
C LEU A 94 10.44 -15.56 7.98
N ASP A 95 11.53 -15.62 7.20
CA ASP A 95 11.49 -15.92 5.76
C ASP A 95 10.49 -15.05 5.00
N LYS A 96 10.53 -13.74 5.26
CA LYS A 96 9.64 -12.72 4.68
C LYS A 96 8.17 -12.82 5.12
N LYS A 97 7.85 -13.69 6.06
CA LYS A 97 6.49 -13.74 6.63
C LYS A 97 6.26 -12.54 7.57
N PRO A 98 4.99 -12.09 7.74
CA PRO A 98 3.76 -12.59 7.10
C PRO A 98 3.60 -12.24 5.61
N GLY A 99 4.33 -11.28 5.04
CA GLY A 99 4.31 -10.95 3.62
C GLY A 99 2.92 -10.56 3.11
N ILE A 100 2.46 -11.15 2.02
CA ILE A 100 1.12 -10.93 1.45
C ILE A 100 -0.03 -11.30 2.41
N TYR A 101 0.24 -12.11 3.42
CA TYR A 101 -0.73 -12.50 4.44
C TYR A 101 -0.76 -11.55 5.65
N SER A 102 -0.17 -10.34 5.55
CA SER A 102 -0.07 -9.39 6.67
C SER A 102 -1.43 -9.01 7.28
N SER A 103 -2.46 -8.88 6.45
CA SER A 103 -3.82 -8.53 6.89
C SER A 103 -4.57 -9.70 7.54
N THR A 104 -4.18 -10.94 7.23
CA THR A 104 -4.84 -12.17 7.72
C THR A 104 -3.98 -12.98 8.68
N PHE A 105 -2.77 -12.50 9.02
CA PHE A 105 -1.87 -13.17 9.96
C PHE A 105 -2.55 -13.45 11.30
N LEU A 106 -2.47 -14.68 11.81
CA LEU A 106 -3.22 -15.21 12.95
C LEU A 106 -4.75 -15.29 12.75
N GLY A 107 -5.21 -15.28 11.48
CA GLY A 107 -6.64 -15.31 11.14
C GLY A 107 -7.26 -13.92 10.99
N GLY A 108 -8.32 -13.82 10.19
CA GLY A 108 -8.92 -12.53 9.80
C GLY A 108 -9.45 -11.70 10.97
N ASN A 109 -9.85 -12.35 12.08
CA ASN A 109 -10.43 -11.69 13.26
C ASN A 109 -9.40 -11.26 14.32
N ALA A 110 -8.12 -11.64 14.18
CA ALA A 110 -7.08 -11.24 15.12
C ALA A 110 -6.82 -9.74 15.06
N VAL A 111 -6.78 -9.07 16.22
CA VAL A 111 -6.44 -7.64 16.28
C VAL A 111 -4.93 -7.42 16.12
N TYR A 112 -4.54 -6.27 15.59
CA TYR A 112 -3.12 -5.99 15.33
C TYR A 112 -2.24 -6.02 16.60
N LYS A 113 -2.80 -5.70 17.76
CA LYS A 113 -2.06 -5.82 19.03
C LYS A 113 -1.59 -7.26 19.28
N GLU A 114 -2.44 -8.24 19.04
CA GLU A 114 -2.12 -9.68 19.18
C GLU A 114 -1.10 -10.11 18.12
N ARG A 115 -1.27 -9.66 16.88
CA ARG A 115 -0.32 -9.93 15.78
C ARG A 115 1.07 -9.38 16.11
N ASN A 116 1.13 -8.13 16.60
CA ASN A 116 2.38 -7.49 17.00
C ASN A 116 3.06 -8.24 18.15
N GLN A 117 2.30 -8.61 19.17
CA GLN A 117 2.82 -9.38 20.30
C GLN A 117 3.35 -10.74 19.84
N LYS A 118 2.66 -11.43 18.94
CA LYS A 118 3.09 -12.72 18.37
C LYS A 118 4.39 -12.60 17.57
N ILE A 119 4.51 -11.55 16.75
CA ILE A 119 5.76 -11.28 16.02
C ILE A 119 6.92 -11.05 17.01
N LEU A 120 6.73 -10.24 18.05
CA LEU A 120 7.76 -10.00 19.07
C LEU A 120 8.18 -11.29 19.77
N GLU A 121 7.22 -12.17 20.09
CA GLU A 121 7.50 -13.50 20.68
C GLU A 121 8.31 -14.37 19.71
N MET A 122 7.94 -14.42 18.42
CA MET A 122 8.67 -15.20 17.42
C MET A 122 10.09 -14.70 17.20
N LEU A 123 10.35 -13.42 17.45
CA LEU A 123 11.65 -12.79 17.32
C LEU A 123 12.41 -12.64 18.64
N LYS A 124 11.99 -13.32 19.74
CA LYS A 124 12.61 -13.16 21.06
C LYS A 124 14.11 -13.44 21.08
N ASP A 125 14.57 -14.41 20.28
CA ASP A 125 15.97 -14.81 20.18
C ASP A 125 16.75 -14.10 19.05
N ALA A 126 16.05 -13.36 18.17
CA ALA A 126 16.63 -12.63 17.07
C ALA A 126 17.33 -11.35 17.54
N LYS A 127 18.59 -11.10 17.10
CA LYS A 127 19.42 -9.98 17.51
C LYS A 127 19.92 -9.16 16.31
N GLY A 128 20.05 -7.86 16.52
CA GLY A 128 20.68 -6.96 15.55
C GLY A 128 20.09 -7.07 14.15
N GLN A 129 20.90 -7.43 13.17
CA GLN A 129 20.50 -7.54 11.77
C GLN A 129 19.48 -8.68 11.49
N GLN A 130 19.32 -9.64 12.38
CA GLN A 130 18.28 -10.65 12.25
C GLN A 130 16.86 -10.07 12.38
N ARG A 131 16.73 -8.87 12.92
CA ARG A 131 15.44 -8.17 13.09
C ARG A 131 15.11 -7.24 11.92
N THR A 132 15.88 -7.27 10.83
CA THR A 132 15.57 -6.48 9.64
C THR A 132 14.22 -6.86 9.07
N ALA A 133 13.49 -5.86 8.63
CA ALA A 133 12.16 -5.98 8.06
C ALA A 133 11.92 -4.85 7.06
N ARG A 134 10.95 -5.03 6.19
CA ARG A 134 10.48 -3.97 5.30
C ARG A 134 8.97 -3.95 5.20
N TYR A 135 8.42 -2.78 5.08
CA TYR A 135 7.10 -2.63 4.49
C TYR A 135 7.21 -2.64 2.98
N VAL A 136 6.27 -3.30 2.35
CA VAL A 136 6.10 -3.35 0.89
C VAL A 136 4.74 -2.76 0.55
N SER A 137 4.67 -1.96 -0.50
CA SER A 137 3.41 -1.56 -1.13
C SER A 137 3.52 -1.65 -2.63
N VAL A 138 2.52 -2.24 -3.24
CA VAL A 138 2.31 -2.25 -4.68
C VAL A 138 1.03 -1.47 -4.97
N ILE A 139 1.12 -0.52 -5.88
CA ILE A 139 -0.04 0.17 -6.46
C ILE A 139 -0.25 -0.37 -7.86
N ALA A 140 -1.47 -0.77 -8.18
CA ALA A 140 -1.86 -1.19 -9.51
C ALA A 140 -2.90 -0.23 -10.08
N LEU A 141 -2.78 0.07 -11.37
CA LEU A 141 -3.78 0.77 -12.18
C LEU A 141 -4.31 -0.21 -13.24
N ALA A 142 -5.63 -0.29 -13.35
CA ALA A 142 -6.32 -0.90 -14.48
C ALA A 142 -7.30 0.10 -15.09
N SER A 143 -7.34 0.19 -16.43
CA SER A 143 -8.18 1.12 -17.16
C SER A 143 -9.00 0.41 -18.25
N PRO A 144 -10.23 0.88 -18.55
CA PRO A 144 -11.08 0.27 -19.57
C PRO A 144 -10.47 0.21 -20.98
N ASN A 145 -9.49 1.08 -21.29
CA ASN A 145 -8.74 1.05 -22.55
C ASN A 145 -7.71 -0.11 -22.62
N GLY A 146 -7.59 -0.91 -21.56
CA GLY A 146 -6.67 -2.06 -21.47
C GLY A 146 -5.33 -1.77 -20.79
N ASP A 147 -5.06 -0.54 -20.38
CA ASP A 147 -3.82 -0.22 -19.65
C ASP A 147 -3.79 -0.90 -18.29
N LYS A 148 -2.65 -1.51 -17.99
CA LYS A 148 -2.35 -2.17 -16.71
C LYS A 148 -0.93 -1.81 -16.30
N ILE A 149 -0.80 -1.16 -15.15
CA ILE A 149 0.47 -0.65 -14.65
C ILE A 149 0.59 -1.03 -13.17
N THR A 150 1.81 -1.36 -12.73
CA THR A 150 2.12 -1.52 -11.31
C THR A 150 3.33 -0.68 -10.94
N THR A 151 3.32 -0.17 -9.72
CA THR A 151 4.50 0.41 -9.07
C THR A 151 4.72 -0.27 -7.73
N ARG A 152 5.97 -0.39 -7.32
CA ARG A 152 6.36 -1.03 -6.06
C ARG A 152 7.34 -0.15 -5.31
N ALA A 153 7.15 -0.01 -4.01
CA ALA A 153 8.13 0.63 -3.15
C ALA A 153 8.20 -0.06 -1.79
N THR A 154 9.35 0.15 -1.12
CA THR A 154 9.61 -0.38 0.22
C THR A 154 9.99 0.73 1.18
N LEU A 155 9.78 0.45 2.46
CA LEU A 155 10.37 1.17 3.58
C LEU A 155 11.15 0.17 4.41
N GLU A 156 12.46 0.27 4.39
CA GLU A 156 13.35 -0.60 5.15
C GLU A 156 13.39 -0.17 6.63
N GLY A 157 13.47 -1.16 7.53
CA GLY A 157 13.52 -0.93 8.96
C GLY A 157 13.84 -2.19 9.73
N HIS A 158 13.44 -2.22 11.00
CA HIS A 158 13.69 -3.34 11.92
C HIS A 158 12.44 -3.59 12.77
N ILE A 159 12.28 -4.80 13.27
CA ILE A 159 11.30 -5.06 14.33
C ILE A 159 11.90 -4.65 15.67
N SER A 160 11.22 -3.78 16.39
CA SER A 160 11.57 -3.35 17.75
C SER A 160 11.51 -4.52 18.75
N HIS A 161 12.04 -4.32 19.96
CA HIS A 161 11.93 -5.31 21.03
C HIS A 161 10.62 -5.20 21.83
N GLU A 162 9.88 -4.11 21.68
CA GLU A 162 8.65 -3.81 22.39
C GLU A 162 7.70 -2.98 21.54
N ILE A 163 6.43 -2.95 21.91
CA ILE A 163 5.42 -2.11 21.29
C ILE A 163 5.60 -0.67 21.78
N LYS A 164 5.75 0.29 20.84
CA LYS A 164 5.87 1.74 21.15
C LYS A 164 5.05 2.57 20.20
N GLY A 165 4.55 3.69 20.71
CA GLY A 165 3.76 4.65 19.94
C GLY A 165 2.29 4.25 19.83
N THR A 166 1.46 5.21 19.44
CA THR A 166 0.00 5.07 19.35
C THR A 166 -0.57 5.56 18.03
N ASN A 167 0.27 6.19 17.20
CA ASN A 167 -0.15 6.67 15.88
C ASN A 167 -0.15 5.55 14.84
N GLY A 168 -0.83 5.79 13.73
CA GLY A 168 -0.85 4.84 12.62
C GLY A 168 -1.73 3.62 12.86
N PHE A 169 -1.35 2.50 12.26
CA PHE A 169 -2.12 1.26 12.29
C PHE A 169 -1.23 0.04 12.01
N ALA A 170 -1.82 -1.15 12.03
CA ALA A 170 -1.16 -2.41 11.70
C ALA A 170 0.10 -2.69 12.55
N TYR A 171 1.24 -2.79 11.92
CA TYR A 171 2.51 -3.14 12.56
C TYR A 171 3.36 -1.92 12.91
N ASP A 172 2.83 -0.70 12.77
CA ASP A 172 3.57 0.55 12.99
C ASP A 172 4.23 0.63 14.37
N SER A 173 3.58 0.09 15.41
CA SER A 173 4.07 0.13 16.79
C SER A 173 5.25 -0.80 17.10
N ILE A 174 5.58 -1.69 16.16
CA ILE A 174 6.77 -2.56 16.26
C ILE A 174 7.76 -2.35 15.12
N PHE A 175 7.45 -1.50 14.14
CA PHE A 175 8.35 -1.22 13.02
C PHE A 175 9.24 -0.02 13.32
N TYR A 176 10.50 -0.28 13.60
CA TYR A 176 11.49 0.69 14.07
C TYR A 176 12.37 1.22 12.93
N LEU A 177 12.52 2.53 12.90
CA LEU A 177 13.33 3.27 11.95
C LEU A 177 14.58 3.84 12.66
N LYS A 178 15.76 3.31 12.32
CA LYS A 178 17.02 3.73 12.92
C LYS A 178 17.31 5.22 12.75
N GLU A 179 17.02 5.76 11.57
CA GLU A 179 17.27 7.17 11.24
C GLU A 179 16.49 8.14 12.15
N PHE A 180 15.32 7.72 12.60
CA PHE A 180 14.45 8.51 13.48
C PHE A 180 14.61 8.14 14.96
N ASN A 181 15.25 7.01 15.25
CA ASN A 181 15.30 6.40 16.59
C ASN A 181 13.89 6.22 17.20
N LYS A 182 12.91 5.88 16.37
CA LYS A 182 11.47 5.75 16.69
C LYS A 182 10.86 4.57 15.96
N THR A 183 9.76 4.05 16.49
CA THR A 183 8.83 3.25 15.70
C THR A 183 8.00 4.15 14.78
N VAL A 184 7.41 3.57 13.74
CA VAL A 184 6.50 4.32 12.84
C VAL A 184 5.29 4.87 13.60
N ALA A 185 4.84 4.20 14.65
CA ALA A 185 3.75 4.68 15.51
C ALA A 185 4.12 5.84 16.43
N GLU A 186 5.39 6.22 16.51
CA GLU A 186 5.88 7.40 17.23
C GLU A 186 6.09 8.62 16.31
N LEU A 187 5.89 8.45 14.99
CA LEU A 187 5.96 9.53 14.01
C LEU A 187 4.62 10.25 13.90
N SER A 188 4.66 11.53 13.49
CA SER A 188 3.45 12.22 13.04
C SER A 188 2.96 11.65 11.70
N ILE A 189 1.71 11.95 11.34
CA ILE A 189 1.15 11.55 10.05
C ILE A 189 1.96 12.17 8.90
N GLU A 190 2.37 13.44 9.05
CA GLU A 190 3.15 14.15 8.05
C GLU A 190 4.56 13.54 7.88
N GLU A 191 5.22 13.18 8.98
CA GLU A 191 6.51 12.50 8.94
C GLU A 191 6.40 11.15 8.24
N LYS A 192 5.39 10.34 8.62
CA LYS A 192 5.12 9.03 8.02
C LYS A 192 4.83 9.15 6.52
N ASN A 193 4.00 10.10 6.10
CA ASN A 193 3.61 10.26 4.69
C ASN A 193 4.79 10.62 3.78
N LYS A 194 5.82 11.30 4.31
CA LYS A 194 7.02 11.63 3.54
C LYS A 194 7.91 10.42 3.21
N ILE A 195 7.85 9.37 4.03
CA ILE A 195 8.80 8.24 3.95
C ILE A 195 8.12 6.92 3.63
N SER A 196 6.79 6.83 3.72
CA SER A 196 6.09 5.55 3.68
C SER A 196 6.27 4.83 2.33
N HIS A 197 6.26 3.50 2.39
CA HIS A 197 6.25 2.62 1.22
C HIS A 197 5.09 2.95 0.27
N ARG A 198 3.89 3.22 0.82
CA ARG A 198 2.70 3.55 0.03
C ARG A 198 2.84 4.90 -0.67
N SER A 199 3.25 5.94 0.04
CA SER A 199 3.47 7.25 -0.57
C SER A 199 4.48 7.17 -1.72
N LYS A 200 5.61 6.47 -1.50
CA LYS A 200 6.62 6.25 -2.54
C LYS A 200 6.04 5.56 -3.78
N ALA A 201 5.28 4.48 -3.60
CA ALA A 201 4.63 3.76 -4.70
C ALA A 201 3.59 4.62 -5.42
N LEU A 202 2.80 5.42 -4.68
CA LEU A 202 1.82 6.35 -5.24
C LEU A 202 2.50 7.50 -6.03
N TYR A 203 3.61 8.06 -5.56
CA TYR A 203 4.36 9.06 -6.33
C TYR A 203 4.92 8.48 -7.62
N GLN A 204 5.45 7.26 -7.60
CA GLN A 204 5.86 6.57 -8.83
C GLN A 204 4.68 6.39 -9.80
N MET A 205 3.51 5.98 -9.30
CA MET A 205 2.30 5.83 -10.10
C MET A 205 1.86 7.18 -10.68
N LYS A 206 1.82 8.23 -9.86
CA LYS A 206 1.51 9.61 -10.29
C LYS A 206 2.40 10.04 -11.44
N ASP A 207 3.71 9.77 -11.38
CA ASP A 207 4.66 10.14 -12.43
C ASP A 207 4.43 9.37 -13.75
N LEU A 208 3.97 8.12 -13.68
CA LEU A 208 3.65 7.30 -14.85
C LEU A 208 2.36 7.70 -15.55
N ILE A 209 1.38 8.24 -14.80
CA ILE A 209 0.06 8.63 -15.34
C ILE A 209 -0.06 10.14 -15.61
N LYS A 210 0.98 10.92 -15.32
CA LYS A 210 1.07 12.31 -15.78
C LYS A 210 1.08 12.36 -17.30
N ASN A 211 0.20 13.12 -17.85
CA ASN A 211 -0.05 13.49 -19.27
C ASN A 211 1.02 13.21 -20.28
#